data_87c689b643727f7bd0e087aaea2cd911
#
_entry.id   87c689b643727f7bd0e087aaea2cd911
#
_cell.length_a   1.000
_cell.length_b   1.000
_cell.length_c   1.000
_cell.angle_alpha   90.00
_cell.angle_beta   90.00
_cell.angle_gamma   90.00
#
_symmetry.space_group_name_H-M   'P 1'
#
loop_
_entity.id
_entity.type
_entity.pdbx_description
1 polymer ?
#
loop_
_entity_poly.entity_id
_entity_poly.type
_entity_poly.pdbx_seq_one_letter_code
_entity_poly.pdbx_strand_id
1 'polypeptide(L)'
;MAQRTVALCDGKYIGIETIYTVIDGRQINIPEKLKELRAKSQRNELFCPCGCETNLILVAGDKNLREQHFRKKSGTGTYECNMPTEGKTSVDSKIVLKCWLDDKLKANDIESRVPIDTVEDTKRKPEFTFLSKDKKFAIRYWRTRTNILDDRLDILTGNLSGIKVVYIVDASNGGTEGQYPEALMKLQDRQSFCLLLSVQEGEYDKALLKAVFYDKDLDGLWKEVVFAEGKLSNFSIVDNNILFAENTMEQLLAEAKIVFSNEKQVEKEHRAEQERLRAEHVRRMQEENEHRRQELLSQREEVEKKFQKQKEEVEKRRKEFEEKGKIEIERQQEEQRQREEDFKRNMESNFSQQETQVRDAAGNRWIKCEFCGKIAMENEFNSYGGAGHINLGTCKECSANNPAVKQKAEEQAIKLRNKYDPNICPECGGRLRERSGPYGRFMGCSNYPTCRYNRKIHN
;
A
#
# COMPACT_ATOMS: atom_id res chain seq x y z
N MET A 1 3.09 -33.83 -9.69
CA MET A 1 3.89 -34.68 -8.76
C MET A 1 5.36 -34.35 -8.96
N ALA A 2 6.13 -34.41 -7.88
CA ALA A 2 7.57 -34.21 -7.97
C ALA A 2 8.27 -35.42 -8.58
N GLN A 3 9.14 -35.18 -9.56
CA GLN A 3 9.75 -36.26 -10.37
C GLN A 3 11.28 -36.24 -10.27
N ARG A 4 11.90 -37.41 -10.45
CA ARG A 4 13.35 -37.52 -10.65
C ARG A 4 13.64 -37.39 -12.13
N THR A 5 14.47 -36.44 -12.48
CA THR A 5 14.71 -36.07 -13.90
C THR A 5 16.14 -36.31 -14.32
N VAL A 6 17.02 -36.74 -13.42
CA VAL A 6 18.43 -36.97 -13.67
C VAL A 6 18.83 -38.37 -13.20
N ALA A 7 19.65 -39.07 -13.99
CA ALA A 7 20.33 -40.29 -13.63
C ALA A 7 21.84 -40.12 -13.86
N LEU A 8 22.64 -40.90 -13.15
CA LEU A 8 24.08 -41.04 -13.39
C LEU A 8 24.30 -42.37 -14.16
N CYS A 9 25.03 -42.30 -15.26
CA CYS A 9 25.43 -43.47 -16.06
C CYS A 9 26.86 -43.26 -16.57
N ASP A 10 27.73 -44.23 -16.34
CA ASP A 10 29.13 -44.17 -16.77
C ASP A 10 29.86 -42.88 -16.34
N GLY A 11 29.58 -42.42 -15.14
CA GLY A 11 30.12 -41.15 -14.60
C GLY A 11 29.54 -39.87 -15.19
N LYS A 12 28.56 -39.95 -16.10
CA LYS A 12 27.90 -38.82 -16.71
C LYS A 12 26.47 -38.66 -16.21
N TYR A 13 26.06 -37.42 -16.03
CA TYR A 13 24.67 -37.11 -15.72
C TYR A 13 23.81 -37.12 -16.98
N ILE A 14 22.71 -37.83 -16.95
CA ILE A 14 21.74 -37.92 -18.04
C ILE A 14 20.42 -37.37 -17.55
N GLY A 15 19.96 -36.26 -18.16
CA GLY A 15 18.66 -35.68 -17.88
C GLY A 15 17.57 -36.22 -18.78
N ILE A 16 16.33 -36.18 -18.28
CA ILE A 16 15.15 -36.61 -19.05
C ILE A 16 14.95 -35.74 -20.31
N GLU A 17 15.37 -34.49 -20.31
CA GLU A 17 15.30 -33.60 -21.44
C GLU A 17 16.11 -34.07 -22.65
N THR A 18 17.09 -34.94 -22.46
CA THR A 18 17.94 -35.48 -23.55
C THR A 18 17.19 -36.34 -24.54
N ILE A 19 16.02 -36.86 -24.17
CA ILE A 19 15.17 -37.67 -25.05
C ILE A 19 14.24 -36.83 -25.94
N TYR A 20 14.24 -35.51 -25.80
CA TYR A 20 13.43 -34.61 -26.59
C TYR A 20 14.27 -33.82 -27.58
N THR A 21 13.67 -33.48 -28.72
CA THR A 21 14.22 -32.59 -29.72
C THR A 21 13.09 -31.84 -30.45
N VAL A 22 13.44 -30.99 -31.40
CA VAL A 22 12.48 -30.25 -32.21
C VAL A 22 12.63 -30.67 -33.69
N ILE A 23 11.51 -30.96 -34.32
CA ILE A 23 11.41 -31.14 -35.79
C ILE A 23 10.25 -30.26 -36.27
N ASP A 24 10.51 -29.40 -37.26
CA ASP A 24 9.53 -28.48 -37.82
C ASP A 24 8.80 -27.62 -36.76
N GLY A 25 9.57 -27.14 -35.78
CA GLY A 25 9.05 -26.30 -34.65
C GLY A 25 8.24 -27.06 -33.59
N ARG A 26 8.10 -28.37 -33.75
CA ARG A 26 7.35 -29.21 -32.78
C ARG A 26 8.30 -30.06 -31.92
N GLN A 27 8.01 -30.07 -30.63
CA GLN A 27 8.73 -30.90 -29.68
C GLN A 27 8.33 -32.38 -29.87
N ILE A 28 9.31 -33.21 -30.05
CA ILE A 28 9.13 -34.66 -30.23
C ILE A 28 10.13 -35.46 -29.39
N ASN A 29 9.81 -36.74 -29.16
CA ASN A 29 10.75 -37.68 -28.55
C ASN A 29 11.73 -38.21 -29.60
N ILE A 30 12.98 -38.46 -29.19
CA ILE A 30 14.01 -39.11 -29.99
C ILE A 30 13.91 -40.62 -29.71
N PRO A 31 13.37 -41.47 -30.65
CA PRO A 31 13.09 -42.87 -30.38
C PRO A 31 14.35 -43.66 -30.03
N GLU A 32 15.46 -43.37 -30.69
CA GLU A 32 16.73 -44.06 -30.47
C GLU A 32 17.28 -43.83 -29.07
N LYS A 33 17.27 -42.55 -28.60
CA LYS A 33 17.71 -42.20 -27.23
C LYS A 33 16.79 -42.77 -26.18
N LEU A 34 15.49 -42.80 -26.44
CA LEU A 34 14.53 -43.41 -25.55
C LEU A 34 14.78 -44.93 -25.43
N LYS A 35 15.03 -45.59 -26.56
CA LYS A 35 15.39 -47.03 -26.59
C LYS A 35 16.70 -47.30 -25.87
N GLU A 36 17.73 -46.49 -26.10
CA GLU A 36 19.01 -46.58 -25.40
C GLU A 36 18.85 -46.48 -23.88
N LEU A 37 18.14 -45.44 -23.39
CA LEU A 37 17.92 -45.25 -21.96
C LEU A 37 17.08 -46.37 -21.33
N ARG A 38 16.11 -46.93 -22.07
CA ARG A 38 15.38 -48.13 -21.64
C ARG A 38 16.29 -49.32 -21.47
N ALA A 39 17.18 -49.55 -22.45
CA ALA A 39 18.16 -50.63 -22.39
C ALA A 39 19.11 -50.47 -21.19
N LYS A 40 19.62 -49.24 -20.97
CA LYS A 40 20.45 -48.93 -19.79
C LYS A 40 19.69 -49.13 -18.47
N SER A 41 18.43 -48.73 -18.43
CA SER A 41 17.56 -48.95 -17.28
C SER A 41 17.38 -50.48 -16.98
N GLN A 42 17.16 -51.27 -18.02
CA GLN A 42 17.01 -52.73 -17.89
C GLN A 42 18.29 -53.44 -17.40
N ARG A 43 19.46 -52.93 -17.84
CA ARG A 43 20.76 -53.43 -17.41
C ARG A 43 21.23 -52.93 -16.04
N ASN A 44 20.41 -52.08 -15.36
CA ASN A 44 20.74 -51.44 -14.08
C ASN A 44 21.95 -50.49 -14.16
N GLU A 45 22.18 -49.85 -15.28
CA GLU A 45 23.29 -48.93 -15.52
C GLU A 45 22.95 -47.50 -15.11
N LEU A 46 21.71 -47.24 -14.72
CA LEU A 46 21.25 -45.93 -14.28
C LEU A 46 21.24 -45.84 -12.76
N PHE A 47 22.01 -44.92 -12.20
CA PHE A 47 22.15 -44.72 -10.77
C PHE A 47 21.61 -43.37 -10.32
N CYS A 48 21.27 -43.29 -9.03
CA CYS A 48 20.89 -42.03 -8.42
C CYS A 48 22.09 -41.10 -8.28
N PRO A 49 22.02 -39.84 -8.75
CA PRO A 49 23.14 -38.91 -8.67
C PRO A 49 23.55 -38.48 -7.26
N CYS A 50 22.79 -38.81 -6.23
CA CYS A 50 23.10 -38.42 -4.84
C CYS A 50 24.13 -39.35 -4.16
N GLY A 51 24.64 -40.35 -4.85
CA GLY A 51 25.59 -41.32 -4.26
C GLY A 51 24.95 -42.39 -3.40
N CYS A 52 23.62 -42.52 -3.34
CA CYS A 52 22.93 -43.54 -2.56
C CYS A 52 22.94 -44.94 -3.23
N GLU A 53 23.68 -45.13 -4.30
CA GLU A 53 23.83 -46.38 -5.06
C GLU A 53 22.50 -47.03 -5.52
N THR A 54 21.39 -46.30 -5.43
CA THR A 54 20.10 -46.80 -5.87
C THR A 54 20.02 -46.82 -7.38
N ASN A 55 19.68 -47.93 -7.99
CA ASN A 55 19.37 -48.02 -9.39
C ASN A 55 18.06 -47.27 -9.72
N LEU A 56 18.06 -46.66 -10.88
CA LEU A 56 16.90 -45.92 -11.39
C LEU A 56 16.27 -46.69 -12.56
N ILE A 57 14.95 -46.67 -12.63
CA ILE A 57 14.15 -47.19 -13.72
C ILE A 57 13.59 -46.01 -14.49
N LEU A 58 13.76 -46.01 -15.82
CA LEU A 58 13.10 -45.07 -16.69
C LEU A 58 11.63 -45.43 -16.82
N VAL A 59 10.77 -44.52 -16.35
CA VAL A 59 9.32 -44.59 -16.59
C VAL A 59 9.00 -43.76 -17.83
N ALA A 60 8.79 -44.45 -18.93
CA ALA A 60 8.50 -43.81 -20.22
C ALA A 60 7.52 -44.70 -20.97
N GLY A 61 6.26 -44.28 -21.07
CA GLY A 61 5.23 -45.02 -21.79
C GLY A 61 5.24 -44.70 -23.27
N ASP A 62 4.94 -45.65 -24.13
CA ASP A 62 4.89 -45.46 -25.60
C ASP A 62 3.73 -44.58 -26.02
N LYS A 63 2.71 -44.38 -25.16
CA LYS A 63 1.50 -43.60 -25.45
C LYS A 63 1.47 -42.19 -24.83
N ASN A 64 2.61 -41.70 -24.33
CA ASN A 64 2.74 -40.33 -23.74
C ASN A 64 1.66 -39.97 -22.70
N LEU A 65 1.01 -40.97 -22.08
CA LEU A 65 -0.03 -40.70 -21.06
C LEU A 65 0.53 -40.30 -19.70
N ARG A 66 1.83 -40.45 -19.51
CA ARG A 66 2.54 -40.05 -18.27
C ARG A 66 3.83 -39.36 -18.64
N GLU A 67 4.14 -38.31 -17.85
CA GLU A 67 5.41 -37.61 -17.94
C GLU A 67 6.58 -38.57 -17.72
N GLN A 68 7.57 -38.48 -18.58
CA GLN A 68 8.74 -39.36 -18.51
C GLN A 68 9.62 -38.94 -17.34
N HIS A 69 10.04 -39.87 -16.53
CA HIS A 69 10.86 -39.63 -15.34
C HIS A 69 11.62 -40.88 -14.90
N PHE A 70 12.57 -40.68 -14.01
CA PHE A 70 13.26 -41.81 -13.35
C PHE A 70 12.55 -42.16 -12.03
N ARG A 71 12.43 -43.44 -11.76
CA ARG A 71 11.91 -43.99 -10.51
C ARG A 71 12.98 -44.88 -9.85
N LYS A 72 13.07 -44.85 -8.54
CA LYS A 72 13.90 -45.78 -7.79
C LYS A 72 13.47 -47.21 -8.04
N LYS A 73 14.44 -48.13 -8.23
CA LYS A 73 14.20 -49.55 -8.25
C LYS A 73 14.12 -50.05 -6.80
N SER A 74 13.05 -50.73 -6.45
CA SER A 74 12.89 -51.32 -5.11
C SER A 74 13.99 -52.34 -4.82
N GLY A 75 14.49 -52.37 -3.60
CA GLY A 75 15.52 -53.32 -3.16
C GLY A 75 16.95 -53.00 -3.62
N THR A 76 17.20 -51.80 -4.15
CA THR A 76 18.55 -51.33 -4.48
C THR A 76 18.91 -50.09 -3.66
N GLY A 77 20.20 -49.91 -3.39
CA GLY A 77 20.76 -48.77 -2.63
C GLY A 77 20.98 -49.08 -1.16
N THR A 78 22.01 -48.46 -0.61
CA THR A 78 22.51 -48.71 0.75
C THR A 78 22.21 -47.58 1.72
N TYR A 79 21.82 -46.38 1.22
CA TYR A 79 21.62 -45.16 2.01
C TYR A 79 20.29 -44.50 1.75
N GLU A 80 19.85 -43.63 2.68
CA GLU A 80 18.74 -42.75 2.42
C GLU A 80 19.04 -41.79 1.23
N CYS A 81 18.11 -41.75 0.30
CA CYS A 81 18.28 -40.94 -0.88
C CYS A 81 17.74 -39.52 -0.67
N ASN A 82 18.64 -38.60 -0.58
CA ASN A 82 18.34 -37.15 -0.43
C ASN A 82 18.22 -36.39 -1.78
N MET A 83 18.11 -37.12 -2.90
CA MET A 83 17.97 -36.47 -4.19
C MET A 83 16.65 -35.68 -4.28
N PRO A 84 16.71 -34.39 -4.63
CA PRO A 84 15.49 -33.61 -4.83
C PRO A 84 14.73 -34.17 -6.02
N THR A 85 13.42 -34.08 -5.88
CA THR A 85 12.50 -34.25 -6.99
C THR A 85 12.24 -32.87 -7.61
N GLU A 86 12.07 -32.83 -8.92
CA GLU A 86 11.72 -31.63 -9.64
C GLU A 86 10.20 -31.59 -9.88
N GLY A 87 9.60 -30.41 -9.79
CA GLY A 87 8.21 -30.19 -10.17
C GLY A 87 8.04 -30.17 -11.69
N LYS A 88 6.84 -30.43 -12.17
CA LYS A 88 6.51 -30.49 -13.60
C LYS A 88 7.04 -29.29 -14.38
N THR A 89 6.73 -28.08 -13.95
CA THR A 89 7.16 -26.85 -14.64
C THR A 89 8.69 -26.76 -14.80
N SER A 90 9.47 -27.20 -13.79
CA SER A 90 10.95 -27.22 -13.90
C SER A 90 11.44 -28.21 -14.96
N VAL A 91 10.76 -29.34 -15.06
CA VAL A 91 11.05 -30.36 -16.06
C VAL A 91 10.73 -29.84 -17.46
N ASP A 92 9.52 -29.34 -17.63
CA ASP A 92 9.03 -28.77 -18.89
C ASP A 92 9.92 -27.64 -19.38
N SER A 93 10.33 -26.72 -18.51
CA SER A 93 11.24 -25.63 -18.88
C SER A 93 12.60 -26.13 -19.34
N LYS A 94 13.16 -27.17 -18.72
CA LYS A 94 14.43 -27.75 -19.15
C LYS A 94 14.30 -28.49 -20.48
N ILE A 95 13.19 -29.18 -20.71
CA ILE A 95 12.90 -29.83 -22.00
C ILE A 95 12.79 -28.76 -23.10
N VAL A 96 12.01 -27.71 -22.85
CA VAL A 96 11.82 -26.59 -23.77
C VAL A 96 13.14 -25.89 -24.10
N LEU A 97 13.97 -25.62 -23.09
CA LEU A 97 15.31 -25.04 -23.29
C LEU A 97 16.23 -25.98 -24.11
N LYS A 98 16.19 -27.27 -23.82
CA LYS A 98 16.95 -28.26 -24.61
C LYS A 98 16.47 -28.26 -26.06
N CYS A 99 15.16 -28.24 -26.29
CA CYS A 99 14.57 -28.14 -27.64
C CYS A 99 14.99 -26.86 -28.36
N TRP A 100 14.99 -25.72 -27.67
CA TRP A 100 15.46 -24.45 -28.22
C TRP A 100 16.94 -24.51 -28.62
N LEU A 101 17.78 -25.07 -27.77
CA LEU A 101 19.21 -25.23 -28.07
C LEU A 101 19.44 -26.17 -29.26
N ASP A 102 18.68 -27.25 -29.37
CA ASP A 102 18.74 -28.15 -30.53
C ASP A 102 18.28 -27.47 -31.84
N ASP A 103 17.25 -26.59 -31.74
CA ASP A 103 16.73 -25.84 -32.87
C ASP A 103 17.72 -24.78 -33.36
N LYS A 104 18.40 -24.08 -32.45
CA LYS A 104 19.29 -22.95 -32.77
C LYS A 104 20.76 -23.34 -32.93
N LEU A 105 21.17 -24.43 -32.31
CA LEU A 105 22.50 -25.01 -32.42
C LEU A 105 22.38 -26.40 -33.02
N LYS A 106 23.41 -26.89 -33.70
CA LYS A 106 23.38 -28.23 -34.20
C LYS A 106 23.27 -29.26 -33.07
N ALA A 107 22.40 -30.24 -33.22
CA ALA A 107 21.99 -31.21 -32.17
C ALA A 107 23.15 -31.90 -31.41
N ASN A 108 24.36 -31.89 -31.95
CA ASN A 108 25.54 -32.44 -31.31
C ASN A 108 26.39 -31.44 -30.53
N ASP A 109 25.95 -30.18 -30.46
CA ASP A 109 26.77 -29.08 -29.95
C ASP A 109 26.49 -28.72 -28.48
N ILE A 110 25.54 -29.43 -27.83
CA ILE A 110 25.14 -29.16 -26.43
C ILE A 110 25.28 -30.38 -25.56
N GLU A 111 25.95 -30.24 -24.43
CA GLU A 111 25.92 -31.16 -23.31
C GLU A 111 24.90 -30.72 -22.29
N SER A 112 23.94 -31.58 -21.96
CA SER A 112 22.94 -31.36 -20.94
C SER A 112 23.43 -31.86 -19.58
N ARG A 113 22.99 -31.20 -18.51
CA ARG A 113 23.29 -31.62 -17.14
C ARG A 113 24.78 -31.67 -16.80
N VAL A 114 25.51 -30.70 -17.30
CA VAL A 114 26.91 -30.53 -16.89
C VAL A 114 26.93 -29.91 -15.50
N PRO A 115 27.61 -30.57 -14.51
CA PRO A 115 27.72 -30.00 -13.17
C PRO A 115 28.58 -28.74 -13.22
N ILE A 116 28.12 -27.68 -12.60
CA ILE A 116 28.84 -26.41 -12.49
C ILE A 116 29.89 -26.50 -11.39
N ASP A 117 29.55 -27.18 -10.29
CA ASP A 117 30.39 -27.29 -9.11
C ASP A 117 31.23 -28.56 -9.19
N THR A 118 32.53 -28.44 -9.11
CA THR A 118 33.47 -29.50 -8.75
C THR A 118 33.50 -29.66 -7.24
N VAL A 119 32.33 -29.71 -6.58
CA VAL A 119 32.29 -29.67 -5.12
C VAL A 119 32.64 -31.05 -4.56
N GLU A 120 33.76 -31.13 -3.89
CA GLU A 120 34.16 -32.23 -3.06
C GLU A 120 33.26 -32.39 -1.81
N ASP A 121 32.40 -31.44 -1.53
CA ASP A 121 31.49 -31.44 -0.40
C ASP A 121 30.21 -32.22 -0.72
N THR A 122 30.16 -33.45 -0.25
CA THR A 122 29.12 -34.47 -0.42
C THR A 122 27.72 -34.05 0.06
N LYS A 123 27.56 -32.87 0.69
CA LYS A 123 26.28 -32.34 1.18
C LYS A 123 25.57 -31.39 0.20
N ARG A 124 26.27 -30.92 -0.82
CA ARG A 124 25.66 -30.00 -1.82
C ARG A 124 25.15 -30.83 -3.01
N LYS A 125 23.94 -30.50 -3.44
CA LYS A 125 23.34 -31.07 -4.65
C LYS A 125 24.03 -30.48 -5.86
N PRO A 126 24.44 -31.28 -6.85
CA PRO A 126 25.04 -30.75 -8.06
C PRO A 126 24.03 -29.85 -8.78
N GLU A 127 24.48 -28.67 -9.18
CA GLU A 127 23.71 -27.76 -10.00
C GLU A 127 24.11 -27.97 -11.48
N PHE A 128 23.09 -28.01 -12.35
CA PHE A 128 23.27 -28.43 -13.73
C PHE A 128 23.06 -27.27 -14.69
N THR A 129 23.79 -27.32 -15.80
CA THR A 129 23.69 -26.37 -16.89
C THR A 129 23.71 -27.06 -18.24
N PHE A 130 23.30 -26.36 -19.28
CA PHE A 130 23.56 -26.73 -20.66
C PHE A 130 24.88 -26.08 -21.09
N LEU A 131 25.80 -26.84 -21.61
CA LEU A 131 27.13 -26.38 -22.01
C LEU A 131 27.37 -26.68 -23.49
N SER A 132 27.82 -25.67 -24.26
CA SER A 132 28.28 -25.91 -25.62
C SER A 132 29.53 -26.80 -25.65
N LYS A 133 29.69 -27.62 -26.71
CA LYS A 133 30.82 -28.54 -26.83
C LYS A 133 32.15 -27.81 -26.90
N ASP A 134 32.18 -26.63 -27.50
CA ASP A 134 33.38 -25.82 -27.52
C ASP A 134 33.73 -25.19 -26.19
N LYS A 135 32.85 -25.40 -25.18
CA LYS A 135 32.95 -24.88 -23.80
C LYS A 135 33.10 -23.38 -23.71
N LYS A 136 32.47 -22.64 -24.62
CA LYS A 136 32.51 -21.17 -24.64
C LYS A 136 31.22 -20.55 -24.17
N PHE A 137 30.10 -21.28 -24.22
CA PHE A 137 28.77 -20.80 -23.89
C PHE A 137 28.03 -21.79 -23.02
N ALA A 138 27.35 -21.30 -21.98
CA ALA A 138 26.53 -22.09 -21.10
C ALA A 138 25.22 -21.39 -20.76
N ILE A 139 24.14 -22.17 -20.63
CA ILE A 139 22.86 -21.69 -20.15
C ILE A 139 22.54 -22.36 -18.83
N ARG A 140 22.17 -21.56 -17.85
CA ARG A 140 21.67 -22.01 -16.57
C ARG A 140 20.23 -21.55 -16.36
N TYR A 141 19.38 -22.50 -15.99
CA TYR A 141 17.98 -22.23 -15.71
C TYR A 141 17.67 -22.26 -14.21
N TRP A 142 16.99 -21.23 -13.72
CA TRP A 142 16.50 -21.12 -12.35
C TRP A 142 14.99 -21.08 -12.26
N ARG A 143 14.45 -22.02 -11.53
CA ARG A 143 13.03 -22.04 -11.28
C ARG A 143 12.61 -21.47 -9.91
N THR A 144 13.36 -21.79 -8.88
CA THR A 144 13.00 -21.43 -7.50
C THR A 144 13.72 -20.14 -7.09
N ARG A 145 13.07 -19.36 -6.23
CA ARG A 145 13.73 -18.26 -5.50
C ARG A 145 14.84 -18.87 -4.65
N THR A 146 15.96 -19.17 -5.25
CA THR A 146 17.18 -19.43 -4.49
C THR A 146 17.64 -18.09 -3.98
N ASN A 147 17.93 -18.00 -2.67
CA ASN A 147 18.77 -16.93 -2.17
C ASN A 147 20.10 -17.07 -2.92
N ILE A 148 20.23 -16.27 -3.97
CA ILE A 148 21.50 -16.13 -4.68
C ILE A 148 22.36 -15.34 -3.72
N LEU A 149 23.10 -16.06 -2.89
CA LEU A 149 24.16 -15.46 -2.12
C LEU A 149 25.22 -15.02 -3.13
N ASP A 150 25.78 -13.84 -2.95
CA ASP A 150 26.84 -13.31 -3.84
C ASP A 150 27.95 -14.33 -4.06
N ASP A 151 28.30 -15.06 -3.01
CA ASP A 151 29.29 -16.14 -3.02
C ASP A 151 28.95 -17.26 -4.01
N ARG A 152 27.68 -17.59 -4.20
CA ARG A 152 27.27 -18.63 -5.18
C ARG A 152 27.41 -18.18 -6.62
N LEU A 153 27.08 -16.93 -6.92
CA LEU A 153 27.30 -16.38 -8.26
C LEU A 153 28.80 -16.33 -8.57
N ASP A 154 29.63 -15.95 -7.61
CA ASP A 154 31.08 -15.89 -7.79
C ASP A 154 31.72 -17.28 -7.96
N ILE A 155 31.29 -18.26 -7.20
CA ILE A 155 31.72 -19.65 -7.35
C ILE A 155 31.31 -20.20 -8.73
N LEU A 156 30.05 -19.94 -9.13
CA LEU A 156 29.51 -20.41 -10.41
C LEU A 156 30.19 -19.76 -11.63
N THR A 157 30.61 -18.52 -11.50
CA THR A 157 31.37 -17.82 -12.54
C THR A 157 32.85 -18.18 -12.53
N GLY A 158 33.44 -18.42 -11.35
CA GLY A 158 34.85 -18.79 -11.20
C GLY A 158 35.22 -20.13 -11.82
N ASN A 159 34.38 -21.16 -11.61
CA ASN A 159 34.61 -22.52 -12.19
C ASN A 159 34.35 -22.57 -13.69
N LEU A 160 33.69 -21.58 -14.25
CA LEU A 160 33.42 -21.43 -15.67
C LEU A 160 34.26 -20.31 -16.29
N SER A 161 35.47 -20.06 -15.78
CA SER A 161 36.38 -19.05 -16.30
C SER A 161 36.56 -19.19 -17.81
N GLY A 162 36.28 -18.09 -18.54
CA GLY A 162 36.34 -18.05 -20.01
C GLY A 162 35.08 -18.59 -20.70
N ILE A 163 34.05 -19.04 -19.95
CA ILE A 163 32.75 -19.47 -20.51
C ILE A 163 31.73 -18.34 -20.31
N LYS A 164 31.04 -17.92 -21.38
CA LYS A 164 29.89 -17.02 -21.25
C LYS A 164 28.70 -17.77 -20.67
N VAL A 165 28.37 -17.52 -19.42
CA VAL A 165 27.21 -18.12 -18.75
C VAL A 165 26.03 -17.16 -18.84
N VAL A 166 24.91 -17.64 -19.37
CA VAL A 166 23.66 -16.93 -19.43
C VAL A 166 22.64 -17.59 -18.51
N TYR A 167 22.07 -16.81 -17.61
CA TYR A 167 21.06 -17.26 -16.68
C TYR A 167 19.68 -16.97 -17.24
N ILE A 168 18.84 -17.98 -17.27
CA ILE A 168 17.42 -17.86 -17.60
C ILE A 168 16.62 -18.21 -16.37
N VAL A 169 15.67 -17.38 -15.98
CA VAL A 169 14.88 -17.50 -14.77
C VAL A 169 13.44 -17.83 -15.16
N ASP A 170 12.77 -18.65 -14.36
CA ASP A 170 11.33 -18.89 -14.52
C ASP A 170 10.56 -17.57 -14.33
N ALA A 171 9.65 -17.27 -15.25
CA ALA A 171 8.88 -16.02 -15.22
C ALA A 171 8.05 -15.84 -13.94
N SER A 172 7.69 -16.93 -13.26
CA SER A 172 7.02 -16.84 -11.95
C SER A 172 7.86 -16.19 -10.85
N ASN A 173 9.16 -16.02 -11.07
CA ASN A 173 10.07 -15.31 -10.17
C ASN A 173 10.23 -13.82 -10.53
N GLY A 174 9.58 -13.33 -11.58
CA GLY A 174 9.72 -11.95 -12.07
C GLY A 174 9.26 -10.87 -11.08
N GLY A 175 8.48 -11.24 -10.07
CA GLY A 175 7.92 -10.27 -9.12
C GLY A 175 6.66 -9.59 -9.65
N THR A 176 6.22 -8.59 -8.92
CA THR A 176 5.10 -7.71 -9.28
C THR A 176 5.57 -6.27 -9.25
N GLU A 177 4.85 -5.40 -9.93
CA GLU A 177 5.19 -3.98 -10.01
C GLU A 177 5.50 -3.37 -8.63
N GLY A 178 6.66 -2.72 -8.52
CA GLY A 178 7.16 -2.15 -7.27
C GLY A 178 7.80 -3.15 -6.28
N GLN A 179 7.67 -4.46 -6.49
CA GLN A 179 8.19 -5.51 -5.61
C GLN A 179 8.92 -6.59 -6.41
N TYR A 180 10.15 -6.32 -6.79
CA TYR A 180 10.98 -7.27 -7.51
C TYR A 180 11.94 -7.99 -6.56
N PRO A 181 12.17 -9.30 -6.78
CA PRO A 181 13.09 -10.08 -5.96
C PRO A 181 14.52 -9.55 -6.02
N GLU A 182 15.18 -9.39 -4.87
CA GLU A 182 16.59 -8.98 -4.77
C GLU A 182 17.52 -9.88 -5.61
N ALA A 183 17.18 -11.16 -5.73
CA ALA A 183 17.91 -12.11 -6.55
C ALA A 183 17.99 -11.70 -8.03
N LEU A 184 16.94 -11.06 -8.57
CA LEU A 184 16.97 -10.57 -9.95
C LEU A 184 17.85 -9.33 -10.10
N MET A 185 17.88 -8.47 -9.09
CA MET A 185 18.78 -7.31 -9.09
C MET A 185 20.25 -7.76 -9.07
N LYS A 186 20.58 -8.73 -8.22
CA LYS A 186 21.94 -9.32 -8.18
C LYS A 186 22.30 -10.04 -9.49
N LEU A 187 21.33 -10.68 -10.12
CA LEU A 187 21.55 -11.28 -11.43
C LEU A 187 21.81 -10.22 -12.48
N GLN A 188 21.04 -9.12 -12.47
CA GLN A 188 21.24 -7.99 -13.38
C GLN A 188 22.61 -7.34 -13.18
N ASP A 189 23.10 -7.21 -11.96
CA ASP A 189 24.45 -6.66 -11.69
C ASP A 189 25.54 -7.51 -12.35
N ARG A 190 25.33 -8.81 -12.52
CA ARG A 190 26.29 -9.74 -13.14
C ARG A 190 26.11 -9.89 -14.66
N GLN A 191 24.87 -9.97 -15.12
CA GLN A 191 24.52 -10.27 -16.52
C GLN A 191 24.07 -9.05 -17.31
N SER A 192 23.85 -7.90 -16.64
CA SER A 192 23.31 -6.64 -17.14
C SER A 192 21.81 -6.62 -17.42
N PHE A 193 21.16 -7.77 -17.53
CA PHE A 193 19.72 -7.96 -17.75
C PHE A 193 19.23 -9.27 -17.15
N CYS A 194 17.92 -9.48 -17.14
CA CYS A 194 17.31 -10.75 -16.77
C CYS A 194 16.55 -11.35 -17.95
N LEU A 195 16.66 -12.66 -18.13
CA LEU A 195 15.86 -13.43 -19.08
C LEU A 195 14.82 -14.24 -18.30
N LEU A 196 13.54 -13.98 -18.58
CA LEU A 196 12.41 -14.61 -17.90
C LEU A 196 11.71 -15.57 -18.88
N LEU A 197 11.73 -16.86 -18.57
CA LEU A 197 11.12 -17.90 -19.39
C LEU A 197 9.73 -18.27 -18.82
N SER A 198 8.72 -18.20 -19.67
CA SER A 198 7.38 -18.70 -19.40
C SER A 198 7.11 -19.90 -20.29
N VAL A 199 6.81 -21.04 -19.67
CA VAL A 199 6.49 -22.28 -20.38
C VAL A 199 5.04 -22.64 -20.10
N GLN A 200 4.23 -22.63 -21.15
CA GLN A 200 2.84 -23.04 -21.09
C GLN A 200 2.71 -24.49 -21.58
N GLU A 201 2.02 -25.32 -20.83
CA GLU A 201 1.71 -26.73 -21.19
C GLU A 201 2.94 -27.60 -21.53
N GLY A 202 4.17 -27.15 -21.27
CA GLY A 202 5.39 -27.91 -21.58
C GLY A 202 5.74 -27.96 -23.08
N GLU A 203 5.14 -27.08 -23.90
CA GLU A 203 5.31 -27.05 -25.35
C GLU A 203 6.31 -25.97 -25.79
N TYR A 204 7.24 -26.36 -26.65
CA TYR A 204 8.29 -25.46 -27.14
C TYR A 204 7.74 -24.29 -27.96
N ASP A 205 6.76 -24.53 -28.83
CA ASP A 205 6.16 -23.52 -29.70
C ASP A 205 5.31 -22.48 -28.96
N LYS A 206 4.94 -22.77 -27.70
CA LYS A 206 4.20 -21.87 -26.82
C LYS A 206 5.06 -21.17 -25.78
N ALA A 207 6.33 -21.54 -25.71
CA ALA A 207 7.24 -20.92 -24.74
C ALA A 207 7.55 -19.47 -25.12
N LEU A 208 7.52 -18.60 -24.12
CA LEU A 208 7.84 -17.20 -24.27
C LEU A 208 9.10 -16.86 -23.49
N LEU A 209 9.96 -16.03 -24.08
CA LEU A 209 11.11 -15.46 -23.41
C LEU A 209 10.95 -13.94 -23.39
N LYS A 210 11.18 -13.36 -22.24
CA LYS A 210 11.15 -11.93 -21.99
C LYS A 210 12.51 -11.48 -21.44
N ALA A 211 13.13 -10.52 -22.09
CA ALA A 211 14.36 -9.89 -21.65
C ALA A 211 14.02 -8.53 -21.01
N VAL A 212 14.47 -8.37 -19.77
CA VAL A 212 14.13 -7.19 -18.95
C VAL A 212 15.35 -6.65 -18.25
N PHE A 213 15.30 -5.37 -17.91
CA PHE A 213 16.14 -4.79 -16.87
C PHE A 213 15.27 -4.04 -15.86
N TYR A 214 15.81 -3.88 -14.68
CA TYR A 214 15.16 -3.17 -13.59
C TYR A 214 15.90 -1.87 -13.30
N ASP A 215 15.16 -0.78 -13.26
CA ASP A 215 15.71 0.53 -12.88
C ASP A 215 14.67 1.29 -12.05
N LYS A 216 15.13 2.29 -11.32
CA LYS A 216 14.25 3.12 -10.49
C LYS A 216 13.65 4.23 -11.34
N ASP A 217 12.37 4.49 -11.13
CA ASP A 217 11.69 5.66 -11.67
C ASP A 217 12.07 6.94 -10.89
N LEU A 218 11.42 8.05 -11.19
CA LEU A 218 11.65 9.34 -10.52
C LEU A 218 11.26 9.33 -9.04
N ASP A 219 10.36 8.44 -8.64
CA ASP A 219 9.91 8.31 -7.25
C ASP A 219 10.78 7.31 -6.46
N GLY A 220 11.82 6.77 -7.10
CA GLY A 220 12.73 5.78 -6.53
C GLY A 220 12.16 4.38 -6.45
N LEU A 221 11.03 4.12 -7.09
CA LEU A 221 10.39 2.81 -7.16
C LEU A 221 11.01 2.00 -8.30
N TRP A 222 11.25 0.71 -8.04
CA TRP A 222 11.73 -0.18 -9.07
C TRP A 222 10.68 -0.40 -10.15
N LYS A 223 11.10 -0.33 -11.40
CA LYS A 223 10.33 -0.67 -12.59
C LYS A 223 11.00 -1.75 -13.41
N GLU A 224 10.21 -2.65 -13.94
CA GLU A 224 10.63 -3.61 -14.95
C GLU A 224 10.52 -2.96 -16.33
N VAL A 225 11.62 -2.91 -17.04
CA VAL A 225 11.67 -2.41 -18.41
C VAL A 225 11.92 -3.59 -19.36
N VAL A 226 10.93 -3.89 -20.18
CA VAL A 226 11.02 -4.96 -21.18
C VAL A 226 11.68 -4.41 -22.43
N PHE A 227 12.73 -5.07 -22.93
CA PHE A 227 13.42 -4.64 -24.15
C PHE A 227 13.41 -5.71 -25.27
N ALA A 228 13.05 -6.94 -24.95
CA ALA A 228 12.74 -7.96 -25.96
C ALA A 228 11.72 -8.94 -25.35
N GLU A 229 10.67 -9.26 -26.11
CA GLU A 229 9.67 -10.24 -25.71
C GLU A 229 9.13 -10.97 -26.94
N GLY A 230 8.99 -12.26 -26.84
CA GLY A 230 8.44 -13.07 -27.92
C GLY A 230 8.51 -14.57 -27.65
N LYS A 231 8.12 -15.34 -28.65
CA LYS A 231 8.30 -16.79 -28.58
C LYS A 231 9.78 -17.13 -28.44
N LEU A 232 10.09 -18.12 -27.62
CA LEU A 232 11.46 -18.59 -27.43
C LEU A 232 12.13 -18.96 -28.77
N SER A 233 11.38 -19.48 -29.72
CA SER A 233 11.84 -19.79 -31.08
C SER A 233 12.33 -18.59 -31.88
N ASN A 234 11.91 -17.37 -31.53
CA ASN A 234 12.34 -16.13 -32.18
C ASN A 234 13.73 -15.65 -31.71
N PHE A 235 14.21 -16.23 -30.60
CA PHE A 235 15.56 -15.96 -30.10
C PHE A 235 16.54 -16.93 -30.75
N SER A 236 17.59 -16.40 -31.31
CA SER A 236 18.69 -17.19 -31.93
C SER A 236 19.94 -17.11 -31.06
N ILE A 237 20.89 -18.01 -31.34
CA ILE A 237 22.20 -18.03 -30.69
C ILE A 237 23.25 -17.99 -31.80
N VAL A 238 24.04 -16.92 -31.83
CA VAL A 238 25.12 -16.72 -32.81
C VAL A 238 26.34 -16.21 -32.04
N ASP A 239 27.50 -16.82 -32.31
CA ASP A 239 28.77 -16.46 -31.68
C ASP A 239 28.69 -16.33 -30.15
N ASN A 240 28.02 -17.28 -29.52
CA ASN A 240 27.77 -17.34 -28.05
C ASN A 240 26.96 -16.14 -27.51
N ASN A 241 26.19 -15.47 -28.36
CA ASN A 241 25.28 -14.42 -27.97
C ASN A 241 23.83 -14.82 -28.29
N ILE A 242 22.91 -14.42 -27.42
CA ILE A 242 21.47 -14.52 -27.69
C ILE A 242 21.07 -13.28 -28.46
N LEU A 243 20.37 -13.50 -29.57
CA LEU A 243 19.88 -12.46 -30.48
C LEU A 243 18.34 -12.50 -30.49
N PHE A 244 17.75 -11.33 -30.64
CA PHE A 244 16.34 -11.15 -30.98
C PHE A 244 16.22 -10.11 -32.09
N ALA A 245 15.47 -10.41 -33.15
CA ALA A 245 15.37 -9.55 -34.32
C ALA A 245 16.75 -9.10 -34.86
N GLU A 246 17.70 -10.05 -34.94
CA GLU A 246 19.09 -9.86 -35.44
C GLU A 246 20.01 -9.03 -34.54
N ASN A 247 19.49 -8.43 -33.45
CA ASN A 247 20.27 -7.67 -32.50
C ASN A 247 20.65 -8.51 -31.29
N THR A 248 21.82 -8.26 -30.71
CA THR A 248 22.23 -8.89 -29.45
C THR A 248 21.43 -8.32 -28.26
N MET A 249 21.33 -9.09 -27.18
CA MET A 249 20.68 -8.60 -25.96
C MET A 249 21.34 -7.33 -25.42
N GLU A 250 22.65 -7.21 -25.57
CA GLU A 250 23.42 -6.04 -25.14
C GLU A 250 23.09 -4.79 -25.97
N GLN A 251 22.90 -4.94 -27.29
CA GLN A 251 22.48 -3.84 -28.19
C GLN A 251 21.06 -3.36 -27.83
N LEU A 252 20.10 -4.30 -27.75
CA LEU A 252 18.72 -3.98 -27.40
C LEU A 252 18.61 -3.34 -25.99
N LEU A 253 19.40 -3.83 -25.05
CA LEU A 253 19.49 -3.25 -23.71
C LEU A 253 20.00 -1.81 -23.75
N ALA A 254 21.04 -1.53 -24.54
CA ALA A 254 21.60 -0.19 -24.65
C ALA A 254 20.57 0.81 -25.21
N GLU A 255 19.85 0.41 -26.27
CA GLU A 255 18.77 1.21 -26.83
C GLU A 255 17.64 1.44 -25.84
N ALA A 256 17.19 0.40 -25.16
CA ALA A 256 16.12 0.50 -24.15
C ALA A 256 16.49 1.38 -22.95
N LYS A 257 17.75 1.34 -22.50
CA LYS A 257 18.24 2.25 -21.45
C LYS A 257 18.21 3.70 -21.89
N ILE A 258 18.55 3.99 -23.14
CA ILE A 258 18.45 5.35 -23.70
C ILE A 258 16.97 5.81 -23.72
N VAL A 259 16.08 4.96 -24.24
CA VAL A 259 14.63 5.28 -24.28
C VAL A 259 14.11 5.55 -22.87
N PHE A 260 14.36 4.67 -21.93
CA PHE A 260 13.91 4.82 -20.54
C PHE A 260 14.49 6.07 -19.85
N SER A 261 15.76 6.38 -20.13
CA SER A 261 16.39 7.61 -19.61
C SER A 261 15.72 8.86 -20.17
N ASN A 262 15.40 8.86 -21.48
CA ASN A 262 14.69 9.96 -22.12
C ASN A 262 13.26 10.12 -21.56
N GLU A 263 12.54 9.02 -21.35
CA GLU A 263 11.21 9.04 -20.72
C GLU A 263 11.27 9.65 -19.31
N LYS A 264 12.25 9.23 -18.50
CA LYS A 264 12.49 9.82 -17.16
C LYS A 264 12.77 11.33 -17.26
N GLN A 265 13.55 11.75 -18.22
CA GLN A 265 13.85 13.17 -18.40
C GLN A 265 12.61 13.98 -18.80
N VAL A 266 11.82 13.49 -19.75
CA VAL A 266 10.56 14.12 -20.18
C VAL A 266 9.56 14.20 -19.00
N GLU A 267 9.42 13.13 -18.25
CA GLU A 267 8.56 13.12 -17.08
C GLU A 267 9.01 14.12 -16.00
N LYS A 268 10.34 14.21 -15.79
CA LYS A 268 10.93 15.18 -14.86
C LYS A 268 10.62 16.62 -15.28
N GLU A 269 10.78 16.93 -16.57
CA GLU A 269 10.46 18.24 -17.11
C GLU A 269 8.98 18.57 -17.00
N HIS A 270 8.12 17.60 -17.27
CA HIS A 270 6.67 17.75 -17.11
C HIS A 270 6.26 17.99 -15.65
N ARG A 271 6.84 17.27 -14.69
CA ARG A 271 6.60 17.49 -13.26
C ARG A 271 7.06 18.89 -12.83
N ALA A 272 8.24 19.31 -13.27
CA ALA A 272 8.77 20.64 -12.98
C ALA A 272 7.89 21.76 -13.56
N GLU A 273 7.39 21.59 -14.79
CA GLU A 273 6.46 22.55 -15.40
C GLU A 273 5.12 22.60 -14.66
N GLN A 274 4.56 21.45 -14.27
CA GLN A 274 3.34 21.42 -13.44
C GLN A 274 3.54 22.12 -12.10
N GLU A 275 4.67 21.93 -11.46
CA GLU A 275 5.01 22.57 -10.18
C GLU A 275 5.14 24.09 -10.37
N ARG A 276 5.79 24.54 -11.46
CA ARG A 276 5.88 25.95 -11.83
C ARG A 276 4.50 26.58 -12.02
N LEU A 277 3.62 25.92 -12.78
CA LEU A 277 2.25 26.40 -13.02
C LEU A 277 1.44 26.47 -11.73
N ARG A 278 1.58 25.47 -10.84
CA ARG A 278 0.95 25.50 -9.51
C ARG A 278 1.45 26.67 -8.66
N ALA A 279 2.77 26.87 -8.63
CA ALA A 279 3.38 27.97 -7.89
C ALA A 279 2.92 29.34 -8.44
N GLU A 280 2.84 29.48 -9.76
CA GLU A 280 2.32 30.71 -10.39
C GLU A 280 0.84 30.96 -10.07
N HIS A 281 0.02 29.90 -10.08
CA HIS A 281 -1.39 29.99 -9.68
C HIS A 281 -1.54 30.43 -8.22
N VAL A 282 -0.77 29.84 -7.32
CA VAL A 282 -0.77 30.23 -5.89
C VAL A 282 -0.35 31.69 -5.72
N ARG A 283 0.70 32.12 -6.43
CA ARG A 283 1.15 33.51 -6.40
C ARG A 283 0.05 34.47 -6.88
N ARG A 284 -0.60 34.15 -8.00
CA ARG A 284 -1.72 34.96 -8.52
C ARG A 284 -2.88 35.06 -7.53
N MET A 285 -3.24 33.96 -6.91
CA MET A 285 -4.28 33.94 -5.87
C MET A 285 -3.88 34.77 -4.63
N GLN A 286 -2.60 34.75 -4.27
CA GLN A 286 -2.10 35.61 -3.19
C GLN A 286 -2.14 37.09 -3.55
N GLU A 287 -1.73 37.47 -4.76
CA GLU A 287 -1.80 38.83 -5.27
C GLU A 287 -3.25 39.35 -5.33
N GLU A 288 -4.19 38.53 -5.82
CA GLU A 288 -5.61 38.86 -5.82
C GLU A 288 -6.19 39.04 -4.41
N ASN A 289 -5.80 38.17 -3.48
CA ASN A 289 -6.25 38.29 -2.08
C ASN A 289 -5.66 39.53 -1.40
N GLU A 290 -4.41 39.85 -1.67
CA GLU A 290 -3.75 41.05 -1.16
C GLU A 290 -4.45 42.32 -1.71
N HIS A 291 -4.71 42.36 -3.04
CA HIS A 291 -5.44 43.43 -3.66
C HIS A 291 -6.84 43.61 -3.06
N ARG A 292 -7.59 42.52 -2.90
CA ARG A 292 -8.92 42.53 -2.25
C ARG A 292 -8.85 43.03 -0.80
N ARG A 293 -7.79 42.64 -0.08
CA ARG A 293 -7.57 43.09 1.29
C ARG A 293 -7.29 44.59 1.34
N GLN A 294 -6.45 45.09 0.44
CA GLN A 294 -6.18 46.54 0.35
C GLN A 294 -7.44 47.36 -0.03
N GLU A 295 -8.24 46.82 -0.95
CA GLU A 295 -9.51 47.44 -1.33
C GLU A 295 -10.49 47.51 -0.15
N LEU A 296 -10.61 46.42 0.63
CA LEU A 296 -11.41 46.39 1.85
C LEU A 296 -10.90 47.38 2.92
N LEU A 297 -9.59 47.52 3.06
CA LEU A 297 -9.00 48.49 3.98
C LEU A 297 -9.29 49.94 3.55
N SER A 298 -9.15 50.23 2.25
CA SER A 298 -9.50 51.58 1.74
C SER A 298 -10.97 51.91 1.92
N GLN A 299 -11.87 50.94 1.66
CA GLN A 299 -13.30 51.09 1.93
C GLN A 299 -13.61 51.34 3.42
N ARG A 300 -12.93 50.63 4.31
CA ARG A 300 -13.04 50.85 5.75
C ARG A 300 -12.60 52.27 6.15
N GLU A 301 -11.47 52.72 5.63
CA GLU A 301 -10.98 54.08 5.90
C GLU A 301 -11.94 55.15 5.41
N GLU A 302 -12.55 54.92 4.23
CA GLU A 302 -13.57 55.84 3.74
C GLU A 302 -14.82 55.86 4.62
N VAL A 303 -15.27 54.68 5.04
CA VAL A 303 -16.42 54.57 5.96
C VAL A 303 -16.10 55.25 7.30
N GLU A 304 -14.90 55.03 7.82
CA GLU A 304 -14.46 55.64 9.06
C GLU A 304 -14.36 57.16 8.97
N LYS A 305 -13.81 57.68 7.86
CA LYS A 305 -13.81 59.14 7.58
C LYS A 305 -15.21 59.70 7.48
N LYS A 306 -16.14 58.98 6.85
CA LYS A 306 -17.57 59.41 6.80
C LYS A 306 -18.21 59.40 8.19
N PHE A 307 -17.91 58.34 8.97
CA PHE A 307 -18.41 58.21 10.34
C PHE A 307 -17.87 59.33 11.24
N GLN A 308 -16.57 59.60 11.16
CA GLN A 308 -15.97 60.72 11.91
C GLN A 308 -16.59 62.06 11.56
N LYS A 309 -16.79 62.36 10.27
CA LYS A 309 -17.48 63.58 9.85
C LYS A 309 -18.92 63.66 10.39
N GLN A 310 -19.65 62.53 10.34
CA GLN A 310 -20.99 62.46 10.93
C GLN A 310 -20.99 62.68 12.44
N LYS A 311 -20.01 62.09 13.12
CA LYS A 311 -19.82 62.23 14.56
C LYS A 311 -19.52 63.68 14.95
N GLU A 312 -18.65 64.33 14.19
CA GLU A 312 -18.36 65.80 14.39
C GLU A 312 -19.60 66.66 14.16
N GLU A 313 -20.38 66.35 13.12
CA GLU A 313 -21.59 67.03 12.82
C GLU A 313 -22.68 66.82 13.89
N VAL A 314 -22.82 65.55 14.37
CA VAL A 314 -23.72 65.22 15.46
C VAL A 314 -23.29 65.90 16.75
N GLU A 315 -21.99 65.92 17.03
CA GLU A 315 -21.46 66.56 18.22
C GLU A 315 -21.63 68.09 18.18
N LYS A 316 -21.49 68.69 16.99
CA LYS A 316 -21.80 70.08 16.79
C LYS A 316 -23.29 70.44 17.00
N ARG A 317 -24.17 69.55 16.44
CA ARG A 317 -25.63 69.67 16.69
C ARG A 317 -26.00 69.42 18.14
N ARG A 318 -25.29 68.47 18.79
CA ARG A 318 -25.49 68.21 20.23
C ARG A 318 -25.12 69.43 21.09
N LYS A 319 -23.99 70.05 20.83
CA LYS A 319 -23.57 71.27 21.54
C LYS A 319 -24.58 72.43 21.33
N GLU A 320 -25.07 72.54 20.10
CA GLU A 320 -26.12 73.54 19.80
C GLU A 320 -27.45 73.20 20.50
N PHE A 321 -27.73 71.86 20.73
CA PHE A 321 -28.95 71.44 21.39
C PHE A 321 -28.82 71.51 22.93
N GLU A 322 -27.63 71.25 23.48
CA GLU A 322 -27.33 71.36 24.91
C GLU A 322 -27.41 72.79 25.41
N GLU A 323 -27.08 73.75 24.56
CA GLU A 323 -27.20 75.20 24.88
C GLU A 323 -28.67 75.68 24.93
N LYS A 324 -29.55 75.03 24.11
CA LYS A 324 -31.00 75.31 24.10
C LYS A 324 -31.80 74.48 25.13
N GLY A 325 -31.19 73.34 25.62
CA GLY A 325 -31.90 72.30 26.37
C GLY A 325 -31.78 72.37 27.91
N LYS A 326 -30.89 73.20 28.46
CA LYS A 326 -30.65 73.24 29.92
C LYS A 326 -31.87 73.62 30.75
N ILE A 327 -32.83 74.37 30.20
CA ILE A 327 -34.01 74.76 30.95
C ILE A 327 -35.15 73.76 30.92
N GLU A 328 -35.20 72.90 29.87
CA GLU A 328 -36.27 71.91 29.73
C GLU A 328 -35.92 70.58 30.49
N ILE A 329 -34.65 70.32 30.73
CA ILE A 329 -34.14 69.03 31.35
C ILE A 329 -34.46 69.01 32.86
N GLU A 330 -34.37 70.12 33.58
CA GLU A 330 -34.68 70.15 34.99
C GLU A 330 -36.15 69.79 35.30
N ARG A 331 -37.07 70.24 34.41
CA ARG A 331 -38.49 69.90 34.61
C ARG A 331 -38.84 68.48 34.28
N GLN A 332 -38.19 67.87 33.25
CA GLN A 332 -38.44 66.49 32.90
C GLN A 332 -37.82 65.46 33.86
N GLN A 333 -36.72 65.79 34.52
CA GLN A 333 -36.10 64.98 35.51
C GLN A 333 -36.95 64.74 36.76
N GLU A 334 -37.67 65.79 37.16
CA GLU A 334 -38.58 65.72 38.32
C GLU A 334 -39.83 64.85 38.00
N GLU A 335 -40.37 65.00 36.79
CA GLU A 335 -41.51 64.16 36.34
C GLU A 335 -41.11 62.68 36.12
N GLN A 336 -39.88 62.46 35.67
CA GLN A 336 -39.40 61.09 35.46
C GLN A 336 -39.13 60.38 36.80
N ARG A 337 -38.58 61.08 37.77
CA ARG A 337 -38.38 60.55 39.12
C ARG A 337 -39.68 60.09 39.78
N GLN A 338 -40.72 60.91 39.63
CA GLN A 338 -42.03 60.50 40.15
C GLN A 338 -42.61 59.30 39.42
N ARG A 339 -42.43 59.15 38.09
CA ARG A 339 -42.89 57.99 37.31
C ARG A 339 -42.14 56.72 37.68
N GLU A 340 -40.84 56.80 37.94
CA GLU A 340 -40.03 55.64 38.33
C GLU A 340 -40.38 55.15 39.72
N GLU A 341 -40.65 56.05 40.64
CA GLU A 341 -41.11 55.69 41.99
C GLU A 341 -42.48 55.04 41.96
N ASP A 342 -43.40 55.57 41.15
CA ASP A 342 -44.74 54.99 41.00
C ASP A 342 -44.71 53.66 40.25
N PHE A 343 -43.83 53.49 39.24
CA PHE A 343 -43.62 52.24 38.55
C PHE A 343 -43.06 51.17 39.49
N LYS A 344 -42.07 51.52 40.31
CA LYS A 344 -41.46 50.61 41.27
C LYS A 344 -42.45 50.14 42.33
N ARG A 345 -43.25 51.04 42.83
CA ARG A 345 -44.33 50.76 43.80
C ARG A 345 -45.40 49.85 43.17
N ASN A 346 -45.74 50.07 41.90
CA ASN A 346 -46.73 49.28 41.17
C ASN A 346 -46.23 47.89 40.83
N MET A 347 -44.93 47.74 40.47
CA MET A 347 -44.32 46.44 40.24
C MET A 347 -44.17 45.59 41.53
N GLU A 348 -43.82 46.20 42.65
CA GLU A 348 -43.75 45.52 43.92
C GLU A 348 -45.14 45.01 44.39
N SER A 349 -46.22 45.74 44.09
CA SER A 349 -47.57 45.32 44.40
C SER A 349 -48.11 44.20 43.49
N ASN A 350 -47.59 44.07 42.28
CA ASN A 350 -48.01 43.06 41.31
C ASN A 350 -47.41 41.66 41.53
N PHE A 351 -46.36 41.55 42.39
CA PHE A 351 -45.84 40.24 42.78
C PHE A 351 -46.57 39.75 44.04
N SER A 352 -47.55 38.86 43.88
CA SER A 352 -48.14 38.15 44.97
C SER A 352 -47.15 37.17 45.63
N GLN A 353 -47.43 36.67 46.85
CA GLN A 353 -46.56 35.75 47.56
C GLN A 353 -46.31 34.40 46.82
N GLN A 354 -47.10 34.11 45.78
CA GLN A 354 -47.04 32.86 45.02
C GLN A 354 -46.53 33.02 43.58
N GLU A 355 -46.50 34.24 43.04
CA GLU A 355 -46.06 34.49 41.69
C GLU A 355 -44.57 34.84 41.62
N THR A 356 -43.83 34.09 40.80
CA THR A 356 -42.39 34.28 40.62
C THR A 356 -42.07 35.06 39.36
N GLN A 357 -43.06 35.32 38.49
CA GLN A 357 -42.88 35.98 37.17
C GLN A 357 -44.10 36.82 36.82
N VAL A 358 -43.86 38.05 36.37
CA VAL A 358 -44.91 39.01 35.92
C VAL A 358 -44.46 39.66 34.60
N ARG A 359 -45.42 40.00 33.71
CA ARG A 359 -45.15 40.81 32.53
C ARG A 359 -45.70 42.23 32.77
N ASP A 360 -44.85 43.23 32.39
CA ASP A 360 -45.32 44.63 32.42
C ASP A 360 -46.20 44.97 31.23
N ALA A 361 -46.77 46.16 31.18
CA ALA A 361 -47.61 46.65 30.10
C ALA A 361 -46.86 46.74 28.75
N ALA A 362 -45.54 46.77 28.75
CA ALA A 362 -44.69 46.75 27.56
C ALA A 362 -44.31 45.34 27.09
N GLY A 363 -44.77 44.31 27.84
CA GLY A 363 -44.49 42.89 27.55
C GLY A 363 -43.18 42.38 28.09
N ASN A 364 -42.39 43.20 28.82
CA ASN A 364 -41.13 42.76 29.41
C ASN A 364 -41.42 41.82 30.58
N ARG A 365 -40.60 40.78 30.65
CA ARG A 365 -40.73 39.74 31.71
C ARG A 365 -39.88 40.10 32.91
N TRP A 366 -40.53 40.22 34.07
CA TRP A 366 -39.89 40.44 35.33
C TRP A 366 -39.94 39.18 36.18
N ILE A 367 -38.84 38.86 36.79
CA ILE A 367 -38.68 37.60 37.55
C ILE A 367 -38.23 37.97 38.98
N LYS A 368 -38.83 37.29 39.97
CA LYS A 368 -38.44 37.37 41.38
C LYS A 368 -37.45 36.22 41.67
N CYS A 369 -36.26 36.55 42.12
CA CYS A 369 -35.26 35.53 42.45
C CYS A 369 -35.75 34.65 43.62
N GLU A 370 -35.75 33.32 43.39
CA GLU A 370 -36.20 32.34 44.41
C GLU A 370 -35.36 32.36 45.70
N PHE A 371 -34.11 32.83 45.62
CA PHE A 371 -33.17 32.81 46.74
C PHE A 371 -33.05 34.09 47.50
N CYS A 372 -33.07 35.25 46.86
CA CYS A 372 -32.89 36.55 47.55
C CYS A 372 -34.10 37.48 47.44
N GLY A 373 -35.13 37.11 46.68
CA GLY A 373 -36.34 37.93 46.50
C GLY A 373 -36.16 39.16 45.60
N LYS A 374 -34.98 39.42 45.02
CA LYS A 374 -34.73 40.55 44.10
C LYS A 374 -35.61 40.41 42.87
N ILE A 375 -36.32 41.49 42.54
CA ILE A 375 -37.14 41.58 41.33
C ILE A 375 -36.33 42.32 40.27
N ALA A 376 -36.14 41.70 39.10
CA ALA A 376 -35.43 42.31 37.97
C ALA A 376 -35.96 41.75 36.65
N MET A 377 -35.59 42.40 35.53
CA MET A 377 -35.92 41.88 34.21
C MET A 377 -35.22 40.57 33.89
N GLU A 378 -35.81 39.78 33.01
CA GLU A 378 -35.33 38.44 32.62
C GLU A 378 -33.83 38.39 32.21
N ASN A 379 -33.32 39.47 31.59
CA ASN A 379 -31.91 39.58 31.16
C ASN A 379 -30.91 39.72 32.31
N GLU A 380 -31.37 40.01 33.51
CA GLU A 380 -30.55 40.03 34.76
C GLU A 380 -30.45 38.63 35.43
N PHE A 381 -31.16 37.67 34.89
CA PHE A 381 -31.12 36.31 35.38
C PHE A 381 -30.18 35.44 34.53
N ASN A 382 -29.53 34.43 35.13
CA ASN A 382 -28.65 33.54 34.39
C ASN A 382 -29.48 32.54 33.62
N SER A 383 -29.30 32.56 32.29
CA SER A 383 -29.71 31.47 31.43
C SER A 383 -28.46 30.66 31.02
N TYR A 384 -28.40 29.40 31.35
CA TYR A 384 -27.39 28.52 30.75
C TYR A 384 -27.82 28.19 29.30
N GLY A 385 -27.09 28.74 28.35
CA GLY A 385 -27.33 28.51 26.93
C GLY A 385 -26.74 27.19 26.45
N GLY A 386 -27.56 26.32 25.94
CA GLY A 386 -27.32 25.08 25.24
C GLY A 386 -28.67 24.49 24.85
N ALA A 387 -28.74 23.51 23.95
CA ALA A 387 -30.00 22.90 23.52
C ALA A 387 -30.72 22.27 24.71
N GLY A 388 -31.45 23.09 25.44
CA GLY A 388 -32.12 22.76 26.72
C GLY A 388 -31.88 23.88 27.72
N HIS A 389 -32.43 25.06 27.46
CA HIS A 389 -32.39 26.20 28.38
C HIS A 389 -33.00 25.82 29.72
N ILE A 390 -32.20 25.76 30.79
CA ILE A 390 -32.68 25.59 32.15
C ILE A 390 -32.64 26.97 32.79
N ASN A 391 -33.81 27.55 32.92
CA ASN A 391 -33.99 28.80 33.65
C ASN A 391 -34.02 28.41 35.15
N LEU A 392 -32.94 28.72 35.87
CA LEU A 392 -32.79 28.39 37.27
C LEU A 392 -33.59 29.30 38.23
N GLY A 393 -34.31 30.30 37.74
CA GLY A 393 -35.04 31.25 38.57
C GLY A 393 -34.14 32.10 39.50
N THR A 394 -32.84 32.19 39.19
CA THR A 394 -31.83 32.81 40.06
C THR A 394 -31.20 34.03 39.41
N CYS A 395 -31.08 35.13 40.10
CA CYS A 395 -30.38 36.33 39.62
C CYS A 395 -28.87 36.05 39.50
N LYS A 396 -28.17 36.86 38.67
CA LYS A 396 -26.72 36.72 38.43
C LYS A 396 -25.90 36.75 39.73
N GLU A 397 -26.29 37.54 40.67
CA GLU A 397 -25.62 37.70 41.97
C GLU A 397 -25.74 36.45 42.84
N CYS A 398 -26.95 35.88 42.96
CA CYS A 398 -27.15 34.58 43.66
C CYS A 398 -26.47 33.45 42.94
N SER A 399 -26.45 33.41 41.63
CA SER A 399 -25.75 32.42 40.83
C SER A 399 -24.24 32.47 41.05
N ALA A 400 -23.66 33.66 41.22
CA ALA A 400 -22.23 33.82 41.49
C ALA A 400 -21.82 33.45 42.92
N ASN A 401 -22.66 33.75 43.92
CA ASN A 401 -22.25 33.76 45.33
C ASN A 401 -22.95 32.71 46.19
N ASN A 402 -24.06 32.11 45.75
CA ASN A 402 -24.82 31.17 46.56
C ASN A 402 -24.35 29.71 46.33
N PRO A 403 -23.83 29.00 47.32
CA PRO A 403 -23.32 27.63 47.21
C PRO A 403 -24.37 26.62 46.71
N ALA A 404 -25.62 26.76 47.14
CA ALA A 404 -26.71 25.86 46.74
C ALA A 404 -27.07 26.00 45.26
N VAL A 405 -26.92 27.19 44.67
CA VAL A 405 -27.13 27.42 43.25
C VAL A 405 -25.98 26.81 42.44
N LYS A 406 -24.73 26.90 42.92
CA LYS A 406 -23.56 26.28 42.29
C LYS A 406 -23.66 24.76 42.25
N GLN A 407 -24.07 24.15 43.36
CA GLN A 407 -24.26 22.71 43.45
C GLN A 407 -25.32 22.21 42.47
N LYS A 408 -26.47 22.87 42.38
CA LYS A 408 -27.54 22.54 41.44
C LYS A 408 -27.11 22.69 39.97
N ALA A 409 -26.28 23.66 39.66
CA ALA A 409 -25.70 23.88 38.31
C ALA A 409 -24.66 22.78 37.95
N GLU A 410 -23.80 22.38 38.87
CA GLU A 410 -22.84 21.28 38.70
C GLU A 410 -23.52 19.93 38.46
N GLU A 411 -24.56 19.60 39.24
CA GLU A 411 -25.32 18.37 39.05
C GLU A 411 -25.97 18.30 37.66
N GLN A 412 -26.46 19.41 37.18
CA GLN A 412 -27.03 19.48 35.82
C GLN A 412 -25.98 19.42 34.73
N ALA A 413 -24.82 20.06 34.92
CA ALA A 413 -23.69 20.00 33.99
C ALA A 413 -23.14 18.56 33.85
N ILE A 414 -23.09 17.82 34.98
CA ILE A 414 -22.68 16.40 35.00
C ILE A 414 -23.68 15.55 34.19
N LYS A 415 -25.00 15.74 34.40
CA LYS A 415 -26.03 15.03 33.65
C LYS A 415 -25.94 15.28 32.13
N LEU A 416 -25.71 16.52 31.71
CA LEU A 416 -25.54 16.88 30.29
C LEU A 416 -24.26 16.29 29.73
N ARG A 417 -23.14 16.34 30.46
CA ARG A 417 -21.85 15.78 30.01
C ARG A 417 -21.95 14.28 29.77
N ASN A 418 -22.58 13.55 30.70
CA ASN A 418 -22.76 12.11 30.57
C ASN A 418 -23.66 11.73 29.38
N LYS A 419 -24.56 12.60 28.98
CA LYS A 419 -25.45 12.39 27.81
C LYS A 419 -24.75 12.51 26.47
N TYR A 420 -23.71 13.33 26.35
CA TYR A 420 -23.06 13.67 25.09
C TYR A 420 -21.63 13.10 24.92
N ASP A 421 -21.06 12.46 25.97
CA ASP A 421 -19.74 11.80 25.86
C ASP A 421 -19.89 10.43 25.16
N PRO A 422 -19.26 10.22 23.99
CA PRO A 422 -19.34 8.95 23.27
C PRO A 422 -18.74 7.76 24.01
N ASN A 423 -17.94 8.00 25.05
CA ASN A 423 -17.29 6.96 25.85
C ASN A 423 -18.04 6.68 27.17
N ILE A 424 -19.13 7.35 27.43
CA ILE A 424 -19.94 7.18 28.60
C ILE A 424 -21.28 6.54 28.22
N CYS A 425 -21.73 5.60 29.03
CA CYS A 425 -23.02 4.95 28.83
C CYS A 425 -24.15 5.94 29.08
N PRO A 426 -25.06 6.16 28.14
CA PRO A 426 -26.15 7.13 28.28
C PRO A 426 -27.19 6.68 29.32
N GLU A 427 -27.25 5.39 29.65
CA GLU A 427 -28.24 4.85 30.61
C GLU A 427 -27.78 4.93 32.07
N CYS A 428 -26.51 4.66 32.34
CA CYS A 428 -26.05 4.54 33.73
C CYS A 428 -24.80 5.38 34.05
N GLY A 429 -24.24 6.13 33.13
CA GLY A 429 -23.03 6.92 33.31
C GLY A 429 -21.72 6.13 33.46
N GLY A 430 -21.75 4.81 33.31
CA GLY A 430 -20.55 3.96 33.32
C GLY A 430 -19.74 4.13 32.05
N ARG A 431 -18.45 3.80 32.07
CA ARG A 431 -17.59 3.87 30.85
C ARG A 431 -17.98 2.79 29.86
N LEU A 432 -17.99 3.13 28.58
CA LEU A 432 -18.10 2.16 27.49
C LEU A 432 -16.71 1.58 27.20
N ARG A 433 -16.65 0.25 27.06
CA ARG A 433 -15.41 -0.48 26.71
C ARG A 433 -15.65 -1.34 25.49
N GLU A 434 -14.65 -1.43 24.63
CA GLU A 434 -14.69 -2.34 23.50
C GLU A 434 -14.67 -3.80 23.98
N ARG A 435 -15.58 -4.61 23.44
CA ARG A 435 -15.71 -6.04 23.71
C ARG A 435 -15.90 -6.79 22.40
N SER A 436 -15.47 -8.03 22.37
CA SER A 436 -15.70 -8.94 21.23
C SER A 436 -16.79 -9.94 21.57
N GLY A 437 -17.68 -10.17 20.63
CA GLY A 437 -18.76 -11.15 20.75
C GLY A 437 -18.94 -11.97 19.48
N PRO A 438 -19.86 -12.92 19.46
CA PRO A 438 -20.09 -13.80 18.30
C PRO A 438 -20.44 -13.07 17.01
N TYR A 439 -20.92 -11.83 17.11
CA TYR A 439 -21.34 -10.99 15.99
C TYR A 439 -20.41 -9.81 15.71
N GLY A 440 -19.15 -9.86 16.20
CA GLY A 440 -18.15 -8.83 16.02
C GLY A 440 -17.86 -7.98 17.26
N ARG A 441 -17.14 -6.86 17.06
CA ARG A 441 -16.75 -5.94 18.14
C ARG A 441 -17.86 -4.93 18.41
N PHE A 442 -18.06 -4.58 19.67
CA PHE A 442 -19.04 -3.59 20.11
C PHE A 442 -18.57 -2.85 21.36
N MET A 443 -19.11 -1.66 21.60
CA MET A 443 -18.90 -0.91 22.85
C MET A 443 -19.94 -1.34 23.86
N GLY A 444 -19.52 -2.02 24.91
CA GLY A 444 -20.39 -2.46 26.02
C GLY A 444 -20.13 -1.68 27.29
N CYS A 445 -21.18 -1.47 28.08
CA CYS A 445 -21.07 -0.77 29.36
C CYS A 445 -20.17 -1.52 30.36
N SER A 446 -19.34 -0.77 31.12
CA SER A 446 -18.49 -1.33 32.18
C SER A 446 -19.29 -1.93 33.34
N ASN A 447 -20.52 -1.46 33.55
CA ASN A 447 -21.40 -1.90 34.62
C ASN A 447 -22.25 -3.13 34.26
N TYR A 448 -21.90 -3.86 33.21
CA TYR A 448 -22.51 -5.14 32.90
C TYR A 448 -22.23 -6.16 34.00
N PRO A 449 -23.20 -6.95 34.51
CA PRO A 449 -24.53 -7.20 33.93
C PRO A 449 -25.65 -6.25 34.39
N THR A 450 -25.38 -5.33 35.30
CA THR A 450 -26.39 -4.41 35.86
C THR A 450 -26.93 -3.41 34.84
N CYS A 451 -26.05 -2.96 33.92
CA CYS A 451 -26.42 -2.19 32.75
C CYS A 451 -26.05 -2.96 31.47
N ARG A 452 -27.05 -3.21 30.62
CA ARG A 452 -26.89 -4.02 29.40
C ARG A 452 -26.73 -3.18 28.15
N TYR A 453 -26.48 -1.88 28.26
CA TYR A 453 -26.29 -1.02 27.12
C TYR A 453 -25.11 -1.45 26.27
N ASN A 454 -25.33 -1.56 24.96
CA ASN A 454 -24.30 -1.81 23.96
C ASN A 454 -24.54 -0.98 22.70
N ARG A 455 -23.48 -0.67 21.98
CA ARG A 455 -23.49 0.04 20.69
C ARG A 455 -22.56 -0.65 19.71
N LYS A 456 -23.03 -0.92 18.49
CA LYS A 456 -22.17 -1.47 17.42
C LYS A 456 -21.09 -0.47 17.03
N ILE A 457 -19.90 -0.99 16.78
CA ILE A 457 -18.81 -0.22 16.17
C ILE A 457 -19.00 -0.37 14.66
N HIS A 458 -19.30 0.72 13.97
CA HIS A 458 -19.29 0.76 12.53
C HIS A 458 -17.84 1.05 12.10
N ASN A 459 -17.24 0.11 11.35
CA ASN A 459 -15.92 0.33 10.72
C ASN A 459 -16.06 1.33 9.58
#